data_786d7b4ea97f674cb5e6a8239207b076
#
_entry.id   786d7b4ea97f674cb5e6a8239207b076
#
_cell.length_a   1.000
_cell.length_b   1.000
_cell.length_c   1.000
_cell.angle_alpha   90.00
_cell.angle_beta   90.00
_cell.angle_gamma   90.00
#
_symmetry.space_group_name_H-M   'P 1'
#
loop_
_entity.id
_entity.type
_entity.pdbx_description
1 polymer ?
#
loop_
_entity_poly.entity_id
_entity_poly.type
_entity_poly.pdbx_seq_one_letter_code
_entity_poly.pdbx_strand_id
1 'polypeptide(L)'
;KTIGVIDLTCWRRDADPLMLSLVSSTADQLGQALTKTSNGRDLRLLQEYTRACRHTGGIVLALGNDVVMLNDHARRALSPADQAELISQATETLSAQAIAAGTQGRWRAPGAVTVDLPSGAVARMFCRPVGEFGILATAANAGPLVDGVVHVKLVTPAASPATEAVVARAAMALPGLVGSGAAWRRAGRVAEASYERGEWLALEGEHGVGKLALVRAVHQRRSPAAPCHVLDAADAAHDHDWLSQVRTELAEGTGMLVLRHVHLLNARQVRALAGALQEARDADRDAESSLGETTPRGLRVAVTLDRDAARADLAALLRQFPGSVAVPPLRHHSEDLRDLVPFFLGKLSQQCRVTCSPAAMQLLLRHTWPGNAAQLWQVLKQVVQRRRAGQIMPEDLPPECWTVSRRVLSPLESIERDAIVQSLLDHAGNKIRAARALGMSRATIYRRIREYGIVTPDAG
;
A
#
# COMPACT_ATOMS: atom_id res chain seq x y z
N LYS A 1 14.80 9.12 -30.73
CA LYS A 1 15.88 8.11 -30.49
C LYS A 1 15.34 7.07 -29.55
N THR A 2 15.16 5.84 -30.05
CA THR A 2 14.70 4.71 -29.24
C THR A 2 15.83 4.30 -28.31
N ILE A 3 15.61 4.36 -26.99
CA ILE A 3 16.50 3.76 -26.02
C ILE A 3 16.17 2.26 -26.05
N GLY A 4 17.14 1.46 -26.52
CA GLY A 4 16.98 0.02 -26.67
C GLY A 4 16.81 -0.66 -25.30
N VAL A 5 15.90 -1.61 -25.22
CA VAL A 5 15.80 -2.57 -24.12
C VAL A 5 16.73 -3.72 -24.45
N ILE A 6 17.71 -4.00 -23.59
CA ILE A 6 18.48 -5.24 -23.67
C ILE A 6 17.67 -6.30 -22.95
N ASP A 7 16.98 -7.12 -23.74
CA ASP A 7 16.28 -8.30 -23.23
C ASP A 7 17.17 -9.52 -23.50
N LEU A 8 17.57 -10.21 -22.46
CA LEU A 8 18.36 -11.44 -22.55
C LEU A 8 17.48 -12.60 -22.12
N THR A 9 16.84 -13.23 -23.10
CA THR A 9 16.00 -14.40 -22.87
C THR A 9 16.87 -15.66 -22.93
N CYS A 10 17.15 -16.27 -21.80
CA CYS A 10 17.83 -17.58 -21.73
C CYS A 10 16.80 -18.72 -21.75
N TRP A 11 16.94 -19.64 -22.72
CA TRP A 11 16.07 -20.80 -22.91
C TRP A 11 16.43 -22.04 -22.09
N ARG A 12 17.43 -21.98 -21.21
CA ARG A 12 17.86 -23.13 -20.36
C ARG A 12 18.30 -22.73 -18.96
N ARG A 13 18.18 -23.70 -18.05
CA ARG A 13 18.42 -23.61 -16.60
C ARG A 13 19.84 -23.26 -16.14
N ASP A 14 20.77 -23.09 -17.05
CA ASP A 14 22.18 -22.81 -16.73
C ASP A 14 22.54 -21.41 -17.30
N ALA A 15 22.16 -20.37 -16.57
CA ALA A 15 22.68 -19.04 -16.83
C ALA A 15 24.14 -19.01 -16.36
N ASP A 16 25.09 -18.96 -17.30
CA ASP A 16 26.52 -18.82 -16.99
C ASP A 16 26.74 -17.50 -16.22
N PRO A 17 27.39 -17.51 -15.04
CA PRO A 17 27.73 -16.29 -14.30
C PRO A 17 28.49 -15.25 -15.12
N LEU A 18 29.25 -15.68 -16.17
CA LEU A 18 29.91 -14.82 -17.12
C LEU A 18 28.91 -13.99 -17.96
N MET A 19 27.76 -14.55 -18.32
CA MET A 19 26.71 -13.80 -19.04
C MET A 19 26.09 -12.70 -18.19
N LEU A 20 25.83 -12.98 -16.91
CA LEU A 20 25.33 -11.97 -15.95
C LEU A 20 26.35 -10.83 -15.77
N SER A 21 27.65 -11.18 -15.68
CA SER A 21 28.72 -10.19 -15.58
C SER A 21 28.87 -9.35 -16.85
N LEU A 22 28.71 -9.96 -18.03
CA LEU A 22 28.78 -9.27 -19.33
C LEU A 22 27.57 -8.31 -19.51
N VAL A 23 26.38 -8.75 -19.14
CA VAL A 23 25.16 -7.92 -19.18
C VAL A 23 25.26 -6.76 -18.21
N SER A 24 25.72 -7.02 -16.97
CA SER A 24 25.95 -5.96 -15.99
C SER A 24 26.98 -4.95 -16.47
N SER A 25 28.12 -5.40 -16.99
CA SER A 25 29.17 -4.53 -17.53
C SER A 25 28.69 -3.74 -18.75
N THR A 26 27.88 -4.34 -19.63
CA THR A 26 27.30 -3.66 -20.78
C THR A 26 26.25 -2.65 -20.37
N ALA A 27 25.43 -2.98 -19.37
CA ALA A 27 24.47 -2.05 -18.79
C ALA A 27 25.15 -0.85 -18.11
N ASP A 28 26.25 -1.09 -17.40
CA ASP A 28 27.06 -0.02 -16.79
C ASP A 28 27.74 0.87 -17.84
N GLN A 29 28.28 0.29 -18.91
CA GLN A 29 28.87 1.05 -20.02
C GLN A 29 27.83 1.86 -20.78
N LEU A 30 26.64 1.31 -21.01
CA LEU A 30 25.51 2.04 -21.59
C LEU A 30 25.00 3.12 -20.64
N GLY A 31 24.94 2.87 -19.34
CA GLY A 31 24.62 3.85 -18.32
C GLY A 31 25.61 5.02 -18.31
N GLN A 32 26.91 4.73 -18.40
CA GLN A 32 27.96 5.75 -18.50
C GLN A 32 27.93 6.52 -19.84
N ALA A 33 27.66 5.85 -20.95
CA ALA A 33 27.51 6.50 -22.24
C ALA A 33 26.26 7.39 -22.31
N LEU A 34 25.12 6.93 -21.74
CA LEU A 34 23.91 7.72 -21.60
C LEU A 34 24.12 8.92 -20.67
N THR A 35 24.87 8.76 -19.59
CA THR A 35 25.21 9.86 -18.66
C THR A 35 26.10 10.93 -19.32
N LYS A 36 26.93 10.55 -20.31
CA LYS A 36 27.76 11.46 -21.06
C LYS A 36 27.03 12.18 -22.21
N THR A 37 25.98 11.61 -22.75
CA THR A 37 25.25 12.11 -23.92
C THR A 37 23.88 12.69 -23.64
N SER A 38 23.21 12.28 -22.53
CA SER A 38 21.91 12.85 -22.15
C SER A 38 22.08 14.09 -21.28
N ASN A 39 21.33 15.13 -21.61
CA ASN A 39 21.15 16.29 -20.75
C ASN A 39 20.68 15.77 -19.37
N GLY A 40 21.25 16.27 -18.27
CA GLY A 40 20.91 15.86 -16.91
C GLY A 40 19.41 15.92 -16.57
N ARG A 41 18.58 16.51 -17.44
CA ARG A 41 17.12 16.54 -17.41
C ARG A 41 16.50 15.17 -17.66
N ASP A 42 16.92 14.45 -18.71
CA ASP A 42 16.36 13.13 -19.05
C ASP A 42 16.64 12.09 -17.95
N LEU A 43 17.82 12.20 -17.32
CA LEU A 43 18.18 11.32 -16.21
C LEU A 43 17.31 11.59 -14.97
N ARG A 44 17.06 12.86 -14.65
CA ARG A 44 16.14 13.23 -13.56
C ARG A 44 14.72 12.78 -13.84
N LEU A 45 14.24 12.96 -15.07
CA LEU A 45 12.92 12.48 -15.48
C LEU A 45 12.80 10.96 -15.33
N LEU A 46 13.80 10.20 -15.75
CA LEU A 46 13.85 8.74 -15.61
C LEU A 46 13.87 8.30 -14.14
N GLN A 47 14.63 9.00 -13.29
CA GLN A 47 14.68 8.73 -11.86
C GLN A 47 13.30 8.95 -11.21
N GLU A 48 12.68 10.08 -11.48
CA GLU A 48 11.35 10.40 -10.96
C GLU A 48 10.27 9.46 -11.49
N TYR A 49 10.32 9.10 -12.77
CA TYR A 49 9.42 8.08 -13.34
C TYR A 49 9.59 6.73 -12.66
N THR A 50 10.84 6.26 -12.50
CA THR A 50 11.12 4.98 -11.84
C THR A 50 10.65 4.99 -10.39
N ARG A 51 10.86 6.10 -9.69
CA ARG A 51 10.37 6.33 -8.34
C ARG A 51 8.84 6.27 -8.29
N ALA A 52 8.16 6.99 -9.19
CA ALA A 52 6.70 6.98 -9.28
C ALA A 52 6.14 5.57 -9.55
N CYS A 53 6.75 4.79 -10.43
CA CYS A 53 6.33 3.42 -10.73
C CYS A 53 6.50 2.46 -9.55
N ARG A 54 7.53 2.66 -8.72
CA ARG A 54 7.73 1.83 -7.50
C ARG A 54 6.70 2.10 -6.42
N HIS A 55 6.22 3.33 -6.35
CA HIS A 55 5.34 3.78 -5.26
C HIS A 55 3.85 3.79 -5.62
N THR A 56 3.51 3.67 -6.91
CA THR A 56 2.12 3.74 -7.38
C THR A 56 1.76 2.49 -8.17
N GLY A 57 0.76 1.74 -7.70
CA GLY A 57 0.18 0.60 -8.45
C GLY A 57 -0.77 1.03 -9.58
N GLY A 58 -0.75 2.31 -10.00
CA GLY A 58 -1.63 2.91 -10.98
C GLY A 58 -0.97 3.21 -12.33
N ILE A 59 -1.66 3.96 -13.17
CA ILE A 59 -1.18 4.43 -14.47
C ILE A 59 -0.20 5.59 -14.24
N VAL A 60 1.04 5.44 -14.74
CA VAL A 60 2.09 6.44 -14.66
C VAL A 60 2.63 6.71 -16.06
N LEU A 61 2.69 8.01 -16.42
CA LEU A 61 3.35 8.49 -17.62
C LEU A 61 4.47 9.45 -17.21
N ALA A 62 5.53 9.52 -18.00
CA ALA A 62 6.48 10.60 -17.91
C ALA A 62 6.67 11.24 -19.28
N LEU A 63 6.67 12.56 -19.29
CA LEU A 63 6.73 13.38 -20.49
C LEU A 63 8.01 14.22 -20.41
N GLY A 64 8.85 14.08 -21.42
CA GLY A 64 10.02 14.92 -21.65
C GLY A 64 9.96 15.52 -23.04
N ASN A 65 10.97 16.32 -23.40
CA ASN A 65 11.02 17.01 -24.68
C ASN A 65 10.88 16.05 -25.88
N ASP A 66 11.65 14.95 -25.86
CA ASP A 66 11.69 13.95 -26.94
C ASP A 66 11.36 12.54 -26.43
N VAL A 67 10.97 12.41 -25.17
CA VAL A 67 10.78 11.11 -24.51
C VAL A 67 9.42 11.04 -23.83
N VAL A 68 8.66 10.02 -24.19
CA VAL A 68 7.41 9.65 -23.49
C VAL A 68 7.58 8.25 -22.93
N MET A 69 7.39 8.09 -21.62
CA MET A 69 7.46 6.80 -20.94
C MET A 69 6.09 6.44 -20.37
N LEU A 70 5.68 5.20 -20.56
CA LEU A 70 4.43 4.64 -20.04
C LEU A 70 4.74 3.35 -19.28
N ASN A 71 4.18 3.21 -18.08
CA ASN A 71 4.33 1.96 -17.34
C ASN A 71 3.44 0.85 -17.95
N ASP A 72 3.70 -0.39 -17.56
CA ASP A 72 2.95 -1.54 -18.07
C ASP A 72 1.45 -1.45 -17.74
N HIS A 73 1.10 -0.79 -16.65
CA HIS A 73 -0.30 -0.57 -16.29
C HIS A 73 -0.99 0.38 -17.28
N ALA A 74 -0.32 1.46 -17.67
CA ALA A 74 -0.82 2.38 -18.71
C ALA A 74 -1.02 1.66 -20.05
N ARG A 75 -0.04 0.86 -20.47
CA ARG A 75 -0.10 0.13 -21.75
C ARG A 75 -1.23 -0.90 -21.82
N ARG A 76 -1.59 -1.50 -20.69
CA ARG A 76 -2.66 -2.51 -20.61
C ARG A 76 -4.05 -1.89 -20.43
N ALA A 77 -4.15 -0.78 -19.73
CA ALA A 77 -5.42 -0.19 -19.33
C ALA A 77 -5.96 0.87 -20.31
N LEU A 78 -5.11 1.42 -21.16
CA LEU A 78 -5.45 2.51 -22.08
C LEU A 78 -5.31 2.09 -23.55
N SER A 79 -6.30 2.43 -24.36
CA SER A 79 -6.19 2.31 -25.81
C SER A 79 -5.13 3.29 -26.36
N PRO A 80 -4.57 3.06 -27.57
CA PRO A 80 -3.64 4.03 -28.18
C PRO A 80 -4.22 5.42 -28.34
N ALA A 81 -5.52 5.55 -28.59
CA ALA A 81 -6.22 6.83 -28.69
C ALA A 81 -6.31 7.53 -27.30
N ASP A 82 -6.61 6.78 -26.25
CA ASP A 82 -6.63 7.31 -24.88
C ASP A 82 -5.23 7.76 -24.40
N GLN A 83 -4.20 6.99 -24.79
CA GLN A 83 -2.81 7.37 -24.49
C GLN A 83 -2.43 8.69 -25.16
N ALA A 84 -2.80 8.87 -26.44
CA ALA A 84 -2.52 10.09 -27.19
C ALA A 84 -3.23 11.30 -26.57
N GLU A 85 -4.51 11.15 -26.17
CA GLU A 85 -5.28 12.21 -25.53
C GLU A 85 -4.68 12.61 -24.17
N LEU A 86 -4.33 11.62 -23.34
CA LEU A 86 -3.69 11.88 -22.04
C LEU A 86 -2.33 12.57 -22.18
N ILE A 87 -1.53 12.20 -23.17
CA ILE A 87 -0.25 12.85 -23.46
C ILE A 87 -0.47 14.31 -23.88
N SER A 88 -1.45 14.57 -24.74
CA SER A 88 -1.80 15.92 -25.20
C SER A 88 -2.23 16.81 -24.03
N GLN A 89 -3.18 16.37 -23.24
CA GLN A 89 -3.71 17.10 -22.09
C GLN A 89 -2.65 17.29 -20.98
N ALA A 90 -1.79 16.31 -20.77
CA ALA A 90 -0.71 16.40 -19.80
C ALA A 90 0.36 17.44 -20.23
N THR A 91 0.70 17.46 -21.51
CA THR A 91 1.63 18.44 -22.08
C THR A 91 1.09 19.86 -21.96
N GLU A 92 -0.19 20.05 -22.26
CA GLU A 92 -0.87 21.35 -22.13
C GLU A 92 -0.91 21.80 -20.67
N THR A 93 -1.26 20.91 -19.76
CA THR A 93 -1.32 21.19 -18.32
C THR A 93 0.05 21.55 -17.75
N LEU A 94 1.11 20.80 -18.09
CA LEU A 94 2.47 21.07 -17.65
C LEU A 94 2.99 22.42 -18.20
N SER A 95 2.68 22.72 -19.45
CA SER A 95 3.05 23.99 -20.09
C SER A 95 2.35 25.19 -19.44
N ALA A 96 1.06 25.07 -19.19
CA ALA A 96 0.29 26.11 -18.49
C ALA A 96 0.80 26.39 -17.07
N GLN A 97 1.20 25.32 -16.35
CA GLN A 97 1.79 25.42 -15.02
C GLN A 97 3.16 26.09 -15.02
N ALA A 98 3.99 25.81 -16.02
CA ALA A 98 5.28 26.44 -16.17
C ALA A 98 5.16 27.95 -16.42
N ILE A 99 4.21 28.37 -17.25
CA ILE A 99 3.93 29.78 -17.50
C ILE A 99 3.46 30.47 -16.22
N ALA A 100 2.54 29.83 -15.46
CA ALA A 100 2.05 30.37 -14.21
C ALA A 100 3.13 30.48 -13.12
N ALA A 101 4.05 29.50 -13.05
CA ALA A 101 5.18 29.52 -12.12
C ALA A 101 6.22 30.61 -12.47
N GLY A 102 6.44 30.84 -13.75
CA GLY A 102 7.34 31.91 -14.24
C GLY A 102 6.86 33.32 -13.90
N THR A 103 5.55 33.54 -13.82
CA THR A 103 4.95 34.85 -13.46
C THR A 103 4.84 35.09 -11.95
N GLN A 104 4.80 34.03 -11.13
CA GLN A 104 4.57 34.14 -9.66
C GLN A 104 5.77 33.69 -8.82
N GLY A 105 6.87 33.24 -9.44
CA GLY A 105 8.10 32.85 -8.73
C GLY A 105 7.97 31.60 -7.86
N ARG A 106 6.83 30.90 -7.90
CA ARG A 106 6.57 29.73 -7.07
C ARG A 106 5.63 28.74 -7.75
N TRP A 107 5.98 27.46 -7.69
CA TRP A 107 5.13 26.39 -8.20
C TRP A 107 3.98 26.10 -7.23
N ARG A 108 2.76 26.10 -7.73
CA ARG A 108 1.55 25.70 -7.00
C ARG A 108 1.18 24.30 -7.44
N ALA A 109 1.04 23.36 -6.49
CA ALA A 109 0.57 22.01 -6.82
C ALA A 109 -0.84 22.09 -7.44
N PRO A 110 -1.01 21.67 -8.70
CA PRO A 110 -2.29 21.77 -9.36
C PRO A 110 -3.26 20.75 -8.79
N GLY A 111 -4.54 21.12 -8.80
CA GLY A 111 -5.63 20.18 -8.60
C GLY A 111 -5.66 19.11 -9.70
N ALA A 112 -6.41 18.05 -9.45
CA ALA A 112 -6.68 17.05 -10.47
C ALA A 112 -7.31 17.66 -11.71
N VAL A 113 -6.80 17.36 -12.88
CA VAL A 113 -7.43 17.65 -14.15
C VAL A 113 -8.27 16.45 -14.57
N THR A 114 -9.53 16.67 -14.88
CA THR A 114 -10.43 15.63 -15.39
C THR A 114 -10.39 15.66 -16.90
N VAL A 115 -10.18 14.50 -17.52
CA VAL A 115 -10.06 14.33 -18.97
C VAL A 115 -11.04 13.27 -19.42
N ASP A 116 -11.86 13.58 -20.41
CA ASP A 116 -12.73 12.63 -21.08
C ASP A 116 -11.93 11.91 -22.17
N LEU A 117 -11.87 10.59 -22.09
CA LEU A 117 -11.09 9.78 -23.01
C LEU A 117 -11.90 9.35 -24.23
N PRO A 118 -11.27 9.17 -25.40
CA PRO A 118 -11.95 8.68 -26.62
C PRO A 118 -12.68 7.35 -26.45
N SER A 119 -12.23 6.49 -25.51
CA SER A 119 -12.93 5.26 -25.12
C SER A 119 -14.24 5.47 -24.37
N GLY A 120 -14.60 6.72 -24.02
CA GLY A 120 -15.76 7.06 -23.19
C GLY A 120 -15.49 6.93 -21.68
N ALA A 121 -14.28 6.56 -21.27
CA ALA A 121 -13.86 6.58 -19.89
C ALA A 121 -13.45 7.99 -19.46
N VAL A 122 -13.62 8.32 -18.19
CA VAL A 122 -13.16 9.58 -17.60
C VAL A 122 -11.88 9.31 -16.81
N ALA A 123 -10.84 10.09 -17.06
CA ALA A 123 -9.58 10.01 -16.36
C ALA A 123 -9.35 11.24 -15.47
N ARG A 124 -8.85 11.03 -14.26
CA ARG A 124 -8.28 12.09 -13.43
C ARG A 124 -6.77 12.05 -13.53
N MET A 125 -6.18 13.16 -13.93
CA MET A 125 -4.79 13.32 -14.23
C MET A 125 -4.13 14.31 -13.26
N PHE A 126 -2.89 14.02 -12.85
CA PHE A 126 -2.08 14.84 -11.96
C PHE A 126 -0.69 14.96 -12.54
N CYS A 127 -0.35 16.16 -12.94
CA CYS A 127 0.91 16.48 -13.55
C CYS A 127 1.86 17.04 -12.49
N ARG A 128 3.03 16.44 -12.33
CA ARG A 128 4.13 16.93 -11.50
C ARG A 128 5.32 17.26 -12.40
N PRO A 129 5.74 18.52 -12.47
CA PRO A 129 6.94 18.88 -13.23
C PRO A 129 8.20 18.35 -12.54
N VAL A 130 9.23 18.05 -13.35
CA VAL A 130 10.53 17.55 -12.92
C VAL A 130 11.61 18.56 -13.31
N GLY A 131 12.36 19.07 -12.33
CA GLY A 131 13.49 20.00 -12.52
C GLY A 131 13.28 21.37 -11.90
N GLU A 132 14.37 22.13 -11.77
CA GLU A 132 14.35 23.50 -11.30
C GLU A 132 13.80 24.41 -12.40
N PHE A 133 12.84 25.24 -12.08
CA PHE A 133 12.38 26.34 -12.94
C PHE A 133 13.42 27.46 -12.95
N GLY A 134 14.56 27.21 -13.62
CA GLY A 134 15.56 28.23 -13.87
C GLY A 134 15.04 29.18 -14.95
N ILE A 135 15.11 30.48 -14.68
CA ILE A 135 14.86 31.60 -15.59
C ILE A 135 15.84 31.51 -16.79
N LEU A 136 15.46 30.77 -17.82
CA LEU A 136 16.10 30.80 -19.14
C LEU A 136 15.03 30.75 -20.22
N ALA A 137 14.09 31.69 -20.15
CA ALA A 137 13.18 32.01 -21.25
C ALA A 137 13.81 33.13 -22.10
N THR A 138 14.90 32.83 -22.81
CA THR A 138 15.42 33.69 -23.86
C THR A 138 15.79 32.85 -25.07
N ALA A 139 14.78 32.25 -25.71
CA ALA A 139 14.86 31.92 -27.13
C ALA A 139 13.44 32.05 -27.67
N ALA A 140 13.20 33.09 -28.44
CA ALA A 140 11.98 33.29 -29.21
C ALA A 140 11.75 32.05 -30.09
N ASN A 141 10.55 31.45 -30.04
CA ASN A 141 9.98 30.41 -30.89
C ASN A 141 9.93 28.94 -30.39
N ALA A 142 10.33 28.61 -29.18
CA ALA A 142 9.97 27.31 -28.63
C ALA A 142 9.14 27.52 -27.33
N GLY A 143 7.91 27.08 -27.28
CA GLY A 143 7.08 27.11 -26.06
C GLY A 143 7.80 26.40 -24.91
N PRO A 144 7.48 26.72 -23.65
CA PRO A 144 8.13 26.14 -22.49
C PRO A 144 7.86 24.63 -22.44
N LEU A 145 8.84 23.85 -22.85
CA LEU A 145 8.82 22.38 -22.74
C LEU A 145 9.15 22.01 -21.30
N VAL A 146 8.20 21.44 -20.61
CA VAL A 146 8.31 21.07 -19.20
C VAL A 146 8.28 19.57 -19.06
N ASP A 147 9.39 19.02 -18.56
CA ASP A 147 9.46 17.61 -18.20
C ASP A 147 8.57 17.35 -16.97
N GLY A 148 7.80 16.28 -16.99
CA GLY A 148 6.90 15.97 -15.87
C GLY A 148 6.51 14.51 -15.76
N VAL A 149 6.15 14.10 -14.55
CA VAL A 149 5.55 12.79 -14.26
C VAL A 149 4.05 13.00 -14.03
N VAL A 150 3.25 12.15 -14.67
CA VAL A 150 1.79 12.22 -14.65
C VAL A 150 1.23 10.94 -14.07
N HIS A 151 0.44 11.07 -13.04
CA HIS A 151 -0.35 9.99 -12.48
C HIS A 151 -1.77 10.06 -13.01
N VAL A 152 -2.30 8.93 -13.47
CA VAL A 152 -3.66 8.87 -14.03
C VAL A 152 -4.50 7.86 -13.30
N LYS A 153 -5.73 8.23 -12.97
CA LYS A 153 -6.75 7.36 -12.41
C LYS A 153 -7.98 7.35 -13.32
N LEU A 154 -8.34 6.18 -13.83
CA LEU A 154 -9.58 6.01 -14.56
C LEU A 154 -10.77 6.08 -13.61
N VAL A 155 -11.79 6.86 -13.99
CA VAL A 155 -13.07 6.98 -13.29
C VAL A 155 -14.10 6.22 -14.12
N THR A 156 -14.64 5.15 -13.59
CA THR A 156 -15.72 4.40 -14.26
C THR A 156 -17.01 5.23 -14.22
N PRO A 157 -17.68 5.48 -15.36
CA PRO A 157 -18.95 6.20 -15.34
C PRO A 157 -20.02 5.40 -14.60
N ALA A 158 -20.82 6.09 -13.80
CA ALA A 158 -21.86 5.51 -12.94
C ALA A 158 -23.01 4.94 -13.79
N ALA A 159 -23.41 3.70 -13.51
CA ALA A 159 -24.59 3.05 -14.08
C ALA A 159 -25.81 3.26 -13.14
N SER A 160 -26.92 3.63 -13.75
CA SER A 160 -28.37 3.51 -13.47
C SER A 160 -28.95 3.41 -12.02
N PRO A 161 -30.15 3.94 -11.74
CA PRO A 161 -30.68 4.33 -10.40
C PRO A 161 -31.13 3.18 -9.46
N ALA A 162 -31.16 1.93 -9.87
CA ALA A 162 -31.27 0.80 -8.94
C ALA A 162 -30.02 0.64 -8.04
N THR A 163 -29.00 1.39 -8.33
CA THR A 163 -27.68 1.44 -7.70
C THR A 163 -27.57 2.53 -6.63
N GLU A 164 -28.56 3.45 -6.49
CA GLU A 164 -28.42 4.57 -5.54
C GLU A 164 -28.31 4.14 -4.07
N ALA A 165 -28.99 3.07 -3.65
CA ALA A 165 -28.82 2.52 -2.29
C ALA A 165 -27.51 1.75 -2.13
N VAL A 166 -26.99 1.15 -3.20
CA VAL A 166 -25.66 0.51 -3.27
C VAL A 166 -24.59 1.58 -3.42
N VAL A 167 -24.83 2.63 -4.19
CA VAL A 167 -23.94 3.79 -4.39
C VAL A 167 -23.82 4.64 -3.12
N ALA A 168 -24.89 4.82 -2.35
CA ALA A 168 -24.81 5.49 -1.05
C ALA A 168 -24.01 4.66 -0.02
N ARG A 169 -24.02 3.32 -0.11
CA ARG A 169 -23.11 2.45 0.65
C ARG A 169 -21.69 2.51 0.13
N ALA A 170 -21.50 2.56 -1.19
CA ALA A 170 -20.18 2.67 -1.82
C ALA A 170 -19.55 4.07 -1.65
N ALA A 171 -20.37 5.12 -1.56
CA ALA A 171 -19.89 6.48 -1.30
C ALA A 171 -19.28 6.67 0.09
N MET A 172 -19.54 5.75 1.03
CA MET A 172 -18.94 5.74 2.37
C MET A 172 -17.76 4.75 2.50
N ALA A 173 -17.46 3.96 1.47
CA ALA A 173 -16.38 2.97 1.51
C ALA A 173 -15.03 3.59 1.09
N LEU A 174 -14.03 3.44 1.95
CA LEU A 174 -12.65 3.81 1.61
C LEU A 174 -12.12 2.90 0.48
N PRO A 175 -11.43 3.44 -0.54
CA PRO A 175 -10.96 2.68 -1.68
C PRO A 175 -10.05 1.52 -1.27
N GLY A 176 -10.35 0.31 -1.76
CA GLY A 176 -9.53 -0.86 -1.49
C GLY A 176 -9.63 -1.43 -0.08
N LEU A 177 -10.55 -0.92 0.73
CA LEU A 177 -10.91 -1.46 2.04
C LEU A 177 -12.33 -1.99 2.03
N VAL A 178 -12.56 -3.03 2.81
CA VAL A 178 -13.86 -3.62 3.06
C VAL A 178 -14.05 -3.78 4.57
N GLY A 179 -15.29 -3.86 4.99
CA GLY A 179 -15.69 -4.02 6.38
C GLY A 179 -16.82 -3.04 6.75
N SER A 180 -17.80 -3.56 7.44
CA SER A 180 -19.00 -2.85 7.88
C SER A 180 -19.07 -2.66 9.39
N GLY A 181 -18.12 -3.23 10.15
CA GLY A 181 -18.03 -3.17 11.60
C GLY A 181 -17.96 -1.73 12.12
N ALA A 182 -18.73 -1.44 13.18
CA ALA A 182 -18.86 -0.09 13.72
C ALA A 182 -17.51 0.49 14.19
N ALA A 183 -16.68 -0.35 14.83
CA ALA A 183 -15.36 0.05 15.31
C ALA A 183 -14.39 0.39 14.17
N TRP A 184 -14.38 -0.45 13.11
CA TRP A 184 -13.59 -0.23 11.90
C TRP A 184 -14.01 1.05 11.17
N ARG A 185 -15.31 1.23 10.93
CA ARG A 185 -15.85 2.45 10.31
C ARG A 185 -15.55 3.71 11.12
N ARG A 186 -15.58 3.61 12.48
CA ARG A 186 -15.20 4.72 13.34
C ARG A 186 -13.73 5.11 13.13
N ALA A 187 -12.81 4.14 13.11
CA ALA A 187 -11.39 4.40 12.86
C ALA A 187 -11.19 5.07 11.49
N GLY A 188 -11.89 4.62 10.45
CA GLY A 188 -11.87 5.23 9.13
C GLY A 188 -12.33 6.68 9.13
N ARG A 189 -13.46 6.99 9.77
CA ARG A 189 -13.98 8.37 9.89
C ARG A 189 -13.05 9.29 10.66
N VAL A 190 -12.45 8.82 11.75
CA VAL A 190 -11.49 9.61 12.53
C VAL A 190 -10.26 9.92 11.68
N ALA A 191 -9.70 8.91 10.99
CA ALA A 191 -8.57 9.10 10.11
C ALA A 191 -8.87 10.10 8.98
N GLU A 192 -10.04 9.99 8.38
CA GLU A 192 -10.48 10.87 7.30
C GLU A 192 -10.69 12.32 7.77
N ALA A 193 -11.35 12.51 8.91
CA ALA A 193 -11.56 13.83 9.51
C ALA A 193 -10.25 14.52 9.90
N SER A 194 -9.29 13.79 10.47
CA SER A 194 -7.96 14.34 10.78
C SER A 194 -7.19 14.68 9.50
N TYR A 195 -7.29 13.85 8.47
CA TYR A 195 -6.69 14.13 7.17
C TYR A 195 -7.25 15.41 6.54
N GLU A 196 -8.57 15.63 6.61
CA GLU A 196 -9.23 16.86 6.12
C GLU A 196 -8.77 18.12 6.85
N ARG A 197 -8.56 18.03 8.16
CA ARG A 197 -8.03 19.14 8.97
C ARG A 197 -6.54 19.43 8.74
N GLY A 198 -5.87 18.63 7.94
CA GLY A 198 -4.46 18.81 7.70
C GLY A 198 -3.56 18.25 8.79
N GLU A 199 -4.11 17.50 9.73
CA GLU A 199 -3.38 16.94 10.85
C GLU A 199 -2.48 15.76 10.43
N TRP A 200 -1.30 15.71 10.99
CA TRP A 200 -0.45 14.52 10.90
C TRP A 200 -1.05 13.40 11.73
N LEU A 201 -0.96 12.16 11.23
CA LEU A 201 -1.69 11.01 11.77
C LEU A 201 -0.78 10.04 12.51
N ALA A 202 -1.14 9.65 13.73
CA ALA A 202 -0.59 8.50 14.43
C ALA A 202 -1.61 7.36 14.44
N LEU A 203 -1.29 6.22 13.83
CA LEU A 203 -2.15 5.04 13.85
C LEU A 203 -1.61 4.00 14.81
N GLU A 204 -2.39 3.75 15.83
CA GLU A 204 -2.09 2.77 16.88
C GLU A 204 -2.94 1.51 16.72
N GLY A 205 -2.37 0.37 16.95
CA GLY A 205 -3.11 -0.90 16.88
C GLY A 205 -2.17 -2.08 16.75
N GLU A 206 -2.69 -3.26 16.93
CA GLU A 206 -1.92 -4.50 16.85
C GLU A 206 -1.27 -4.73 15.48
N HIS A 207 -0.30 -5.63 15.44
CA HIS A 207 0.28 -6.06 14.17
C HIS A 207 -0.82 -6.64 13.25
N GLY A 208 -0.73 -6.31 11.95
CA GLY A 208 -1.62 -6.89 10.94
C GLY A 208 -3.05 -6.36 10.89
N VAL A 209 -3.44 -5.36 11.70
CA VAL A 209 -4.82 -4.79 11.69
C VAL A 209 -5.15 -3.95 10.45
N GLY A 210 -4.16 -3.62 9.62
CA GLY A 210 -4.39 -2.84 8.40
C GLY A 210 -4.11 -1.34 8.53
N LYS A 211 -3.28 -0.89 9.49
CA LYS A 211 -2.89 0.52 9.69
C LYS A 211 -2.46 1.21 8.39
N LEU A 212 -1.51 0.62 7.66
CA LEU A 212 -1.04 1.16 6.38
C LEU A 212 -2.14 1.18 5.32
N ALA A 213 -2.96 0.13 5.26
CA ALA A 213 -4.06 0.06 4.29
C ALA A 213 -5.07 1.19 4.53
N LEU A 214 -5.38 1.49 5.81
CA LEU A 214 -6.28 2.57 6.19
C LEU A 214 -5.73 3.94 5.75
N VAL A 215 -4.47 4.24 6.07
CA VAL A 215 -3.83 5.51 5.66
C VAL A 215 -3.84 5.67 4.14
N ARG A 216 -3.42 4.63 3.41
CA ARG A 216 -3.40 4.66 1.94
C ARG A 216 -4.79 4.87 1.36
N ALA A 217 -5.81 4.23 1.92
CA ALA A 217 -7.18 4.37 1.44
C ALA A 217 -7.74 5.77 1.68
N VAL A 218 -7.47 6.38 2.83
CA VAL A 218 -7.84 7.77 3.13
C VAL A 218 -7.12 8.72 2.18
N HIS A 219 -5.82 8.57 2.01
CA HIS A 219 -5.02 9.37 1.08
C HIS A 219 -5.53 9.22 -0.35
N GLN A 220 -5.75 7.98 -0.82
CA GLN A 220 -6.24 7.71 -2.17
C GLN A 220 -7.63 8.30 -2.42
N ARG A 221 -8.47 8.39 -1.39
CA ARG A 221 -9.80 9.01 -1.50
C ARG A 221 -9.73 10.53 -1.59
N ARG A 222 -8.86 11.16 -0.77
CA ARG A 222 -8.81 12.61 -0.62
C ARG A 222 -7.81 13.30 -1.55
N SER A 223 -6.73 12.63 -1.85
CA SER A 223 -5.65 13.13 -2.71
C SER A 223 -5.17 12.03 -3.65
N PRO A 224 -6.05 11.49 -4.52
CA PRO A 224 -5.79 10.27 -5.29
C PRO A 224 -4.61 10.36 -6.24
N ALA A 225 -4.07 11.51 -6.42
CA ALA A 225 -3.01 11.85 -7.34
C ALA A 225 -1.72 12.33 -6.67
N ALA A 226 -1.80 12.65 -5.40
CA ALA A 226 -0.59 12.98 -4.69
C ALA A 226 0.17 11.67 -4.37
N PRO A 227 1.51 11.67 -4.41
CA PRO A 227 2.31 10.48 -4.12
C PRO A 227 2.13 10.05 -2.66
N CYS A 228 2.22 8.73 -2.41
CA CYS A 228 2.24 8.17 -1.06
C CYS A 228 3.51 7.37 -0.88
N HIS A 229 4.47 7.93 -0.15
CA HIS A 229 5.76 7.33 0.15
C HIS A 229 5.67 6.55 1.47
N VAL A 230 6.27 5.38 1.50
CA VAL A 230 6.24 4.53 2.70
C VAL A 230 7.65 4.11 3.03
N LEU A 231 8.11 4.48 4.22
CA LEU A 231 9.40 4.07 4.77
C LEU A 231 9.16 3.21 6.01
N ASP A 232 9.84 2.08 6.09
CA ASP A 232 9.72 1.18 7.24
C ASP A 232 10.83 1.45 8.24
N ALA A 233 10.49 1.72 9.48
CA ALA A 233 11.47 1.95 10.54
C ALA A 233 12.23 0.66 10.93
N ALA A 234 11.73 -0.51 10.55
CA ALA A 234 12.48 -1.75 10.70
C ALA A 234 13.78 -1.72 9.89
N ASP A 235 13.81 -1.04 8.74
CA ASP A 235 14.98 -0.92 7.89
C ASP A 235 16.07 -0.06 8.54
N ALA A 236 15.71 0.87 9.44
CA ALA A 236 16.64 1.75 10.14
C ALA A 236 17.67 1.02 11.03
N ALA A 237 17.46 -0.26 11.32
CA ALA A 237 18.43 -1.08 12.04
C ALA A 237 19.62 -1.48 11.16
N HIS A 238 19.42 -1.54 9.84
CA HIS A 238 20.38 -2.05 8.85
C HIS A 238 20.77 -1.01 7.80
N ASP A 239 19.97 0.03 7.63
CA ASP A 239 20.18 1.11 6.67
C ASP A 239 20.52 2.42 7.41
N HIS A 240 21.79 2.83 7.33
CA HIS A 240 22.25 4.09 7.92
C HIS A 240 21.67 5.32 7.23
N ASP A 241 21.21 5.19 5.99
CA ASP A 241 20.66 6.27 5.19
C ASP A 241 19.15 6.47 5.38
N TRP A 242 18.49 5.60 6.14
CA TRP A 242 17.04 5.65 6.37
C TRP A 242 16.56 7.05 6.85
N LEU A 243 17.26 7.65 7.81
CA LEU A 243 16.91 8.99 8.31
C LEU A 243 17.15 10.07 7.26
N SER A 244 18.19 9.92 6.44
CA SER A 244 18.46 10.82 5.31
C SER A 244 17.35 10.75 4.26
N GLN A 245 16.85 9.55 3.98
CA GLN A 245 15.67 9.34 3.11
C GLN A 245 14.43 10.04 3.68
N VAL A 246 14.17 9.90 5.00
CA VAL A 246 13.05 10.60 5.66
C VAL A 246 13.19 12.12 5.49
N ARG A 247 14.38 12.68 5.70
CA ARG A 247 14.62 14.12 5.52
C ARG A 247 14.41 14.59 4.10
N THR A 248 14.84 13.81 3.12
CA THR A 248 14.62 14.11 1.70
C THR A 248 13.13 14.16 1.39
N GLU A 249 12.36 13.17 1.85
CA GLU A 249 10.90 13.13 1.66
C GLU A 249 10.19 14.30 2.36
N LEU A 250 10.64 14.68 3.55
CA LEU A 250 10.12 15.84 4.28
C LEU A 250 10.44 17.16 3.55
N ALA A 251 11.62 17.27 2.95
CA ALA A 251 12.04 18.47 2.21
C ALA A 251 11.30 18.62 0.87
N GLU A 252 10.97 17.53 0.18
CA GLU A 252 10.21 17.55 -1.08
C GLU A 252 8.76 18.05 -0.90
N GLY A 253 8.20 17.91 0.28
CA GLY A 253 7.01 18.61 0.74
C GLY A 253 5.70 18.32 0.01
N THR A 254 5.54 17.17 -0.68
CA THR A 254 4.34 16.85 -1.46
C THR A 254 3.77 15.47 -1.15
N GLY A 255 2.44 15.37 -1.11
CA GLY A 255 1.75 14.09 -0.97
C GLY A 255 1.68 13.56 0.46
N MET A 256 1.94 12.27 0.65
CA MET A 256 1.89 11.61 1.95
C MET A 256 3.14 10.79 2.22
N LEU A 257 3.75 11.01 3.37
CA LEU A 257 4.83 10.19 3.90
C LEU A 257 4.28 9.31 5.03
N VAL A 258 4.44 8.00 4.91
CA VAL A 258 4.04 7.03 5.93
C VAL A 258 5.27 6.37 6.53
N LEU A 259 5.54 6.61 7.80
CA LEU A 259 6.61 5.95 8.55
C LEU A 259 6.03 4.77 9.32
N ARG A 260 6.38 3.55 8.89
CA ARG A 260 5.85 2.34 9.51
C ARG A 260 6.70 1.91 10.69
N HIS A 261 6.05 1.27 11.66
CA HIS A 261 6.69 0.58 12.78
C HIS A 261 7.66 1.46 13.59
N VAL A 262 7.32 2.74 13.79
CA VAL A 262 8.22 3.69 14.50
C VAL A 262 8.58 3.24 15.92
N HIS A 263 7.82 2.32 16.50
CA HIS A 263 8.12 1.69 17.79
C HIS A 263 9.39 0.81 17.78
N LEU A 264 9.86 0.38 16.59
CA LEU A 264 11.10 -0.40 16.45
C LEU A 264 12.36 0.47 16.51
N LEU A 265 12.25 1.78 16.33
CA LEU A 265 13.36 2.72 16.44
C LEU A 265 13.93 2.73 17.87
N ASN A 266 15.26 2.82 17.98
CA ASN A 266 15.91 3.06 19.25
C ASN A 266 15.77 4.52 19.70
N ALA A 267 16.08 4.82 20.96
CA ALA A 267 15.88 6.15 21.54
C ALA A 267 16.65 7.27 20.82
N ARG A 268 17.82 6.97 20.22
CA ARG A 268 18.60 7.93 19.43
C ARG A 268 17.90 8.23 18.10
N GLN A 269 17.42 7.20 17.42
CA GLN A 269 16.70 7.32 16.15
C GLN A 269 15.36 8.04 16.33
N VAL A 270 14.63 7.75 17.42
CA VAL A 270 13.37 8.46 17.75
C VAL A 270 13.61 9.95 17.93
N ARG A 271 14.67 10.35 18.69
CA ARG A 271 15.03 11.76 18.87
C ARG A 271 15.44 12.43 17.56
N ALA A 272 16.22 11.75 16.73
CA ALA A 272 16.65 12.27 15.44
C ALA A 272 15.45 12.45 14.48
N LEU A 273 14.51 11.49 14.46
CA LEU A 273 13.27 11.58 13.73
C LEU A 273 12.39 12.75 14.23
N ALA A 274 12.23 12.87 15.56
CA ALA A 274 11.45 13.96 16.14
C ALA A 274 12.02 15.34 15.78
N GLY A 275 13.35 15.48 15.74
CA GLY A 275 14.03 16.70 15.27
C GLY A 275 13.71 17.00 13.81
N ALA A 276 13.88 16.02 12.91
CA ALA A 276 13.60 16.18 11.49
C ALA A 276 12.14 16.57 11.20
N LEU A 277 11.19 15.96 11.93
CA LEU A 277 9.77 16.30 11.82
C LEU A 277 9.47 17.72 12.35
N GLN A 278 10.13 18.13 13.41
CA GLN A 278 9.98 19.49 13.95
C GLN A 278 10.52 20.53 12.97
N GLU A 279 11.71 20.31 12.41
CA GLU A 279 12.33 21.15 11.38
C GLU A 279 11.38 21.34 10.17
N ALA A 280 10.77 20.25 9.71
CA ALA A 280 9.80 20.30 8.61
C ALA A 280 8.57 21.13 8.96
N ARG A 281 8.03 21.01 10.19
CA ARG A 281 6.89 21.81 10.64
C ARG A 281 7.20 23.30 10.79
N ASP A 282 8.38 23.60 11.29
CA ASP A 282 8.79 25.00 11.47
C ASP A 282 9.00 25.66 10.10
N ALA A 283 9.58 24.94 9.14
CA ALA A 283 9.67 25.38 7.75
C ALA A 283 8.29 25.62 7.09
N ASP A 284 7.29 24.82 7.41
CA ASP A 284 5.92 25.03 6.92
C ASP A 284 5.29 26.28 7.52
N ARG A 285 5.45 26.53 8.83
CA ARG A 285 4.95 27.73 9.53
C ARG A 285 5.60 29.02 9.02
N ASP A 286 6.92 28.99 8.79
CA ASP A 286 7.65 30.13 8.25
C ASP A 286 7.18 30.47 6.82
N ALA A 287 6.89 29.44 6.02
CA ALA A 287 6.34 29.60 4.69
C ALA A 287 4.93 30.19 4.70
N GLU A 288 4.07 29.78 5.64
CA GLU A 288 2.72 30.34 5.81
C GLU A 288 2.76 31.82 6.25
N SER A 289 3.66 32.15 7.17
CA SER A 289 3.82 33.52 7.70
C SER A 289 4.33 34.50 6.65
N SER A 290 5.12 34.04 5.68
CA SER A 290 5.76 34.91 4.66
C SER A 290 4.84 35.27 3.49
N LEU A 291 3.74 34.59 3.28
CA LEU A 291 2.92 34.67 2.06
C LEU A 291 1.49 35.14 2.24
N GLY A 292 0.99 35.32 3.48
CA GLY A 292 -0.38 35.83 3.75
C GLY A 292 -1.52 34.98 3.21
N GLU A 293 -1.24 33.84 2.57
CA GLU A 293 -2.22 32.87 2.06
C GLU A 293 -2.01 31.49 2.71
N THR A 294 -3.03 31.01 3.37
CA THR A 294 -3.15 29.71 4.02
C THR A 294 -3.22 28.58 3.00
N THR A 295 -2.13 28.26 2.33
CA THR A 295 -2.04 26.98 1.61
C THR A 295 -0.96 26.12 2.27
N PRO A 296 -1.34 25.14 3.13
CA PRO A 296 -0.35 24.25 3.74
C PRO A 296 0.45 23.54 2.65
N ARG A 297 1.77 23.46 2.82
CA ARG A 297 2.60 22.55 2.01
C ARG A 297 1.87 21.21 1.98
N GLY A 298 1.64 20.68 0.77
CA GLY A 298 0.77 19.53 0.57
C GLY A 298 1.24 18.22 1.19
N LEU A 299 2.31 18.22 2.01
CA LEU A 299 2.81 17.01 2.65
C LEU A 299 2.00 16.64 3.89
N ARG A 300 1.49 15.42 3.89
CA ARG A 300 0.86 14.77 5.05
C ARG A 300 1.82 13.72 5.59
N VAL A 301 1.98 13.66 6.90
CA VAL A 301 2.80 12.63 7.53
C VAL A 301 1.92 11.71 8.38
N ALA A 302 2.12 10.41 8.24
CA ALA A 302 1.49 9.41 9.10
C ALA A 302 2.54 8.48 9.69
N VAL A 303 2.36 8.13 10.96
CA VAL A 303 3.18 7.10 11.62
C VAL A 303 2.32 5.91 12.02
N THR A 304 2.90 4.71 11.98
CA THR A 304 2.23 3.52 12.52
C THR A 304 3.05 2.90 13.63
N LEU A 305 2.37 2.50 14.69
CA LEU A 305 3.00 1.86 15.84
C LEU A 305 2.10 0.78 16.45
N ASP A 306 2.68 -0.10 17.24
CA ASP A 306 1.93 -1.07 18.01
C ASP A 306 1.52 -0.49 19.35
N ARG A 307 0.30 -0.82 19.79
CA ARG A 307 -0.33 -0.22 20.96
C ARG A 307 0.44 -0.48 22.28
N ASP A 308 1.09 -1.64 22.36
CA ASP A 308 1.80 -2.08 23.56
C ASP A 308 3.23 -1.52 23.66
N ALA A 309 3.66 -0.72 22.68
CA ALA A 309 5.00 -0.15 22.60
C ALA A 309 5.12 1.20 23.36
N ALA A 310 4.45 1.34 24.51
CA ALA A 310 4.47 2.57 25.29
C ALA A 310 5.86 2.84 25.89
N ARG A 311 6.63 3.74 25.23
CA ARG A 311 7.92 4.24 25.69
C ARG A 311 7.86 5.76 25.80
N ALA A 312 8.57 6.34 26.78
CA ALA A 312 8.55 7.78 27.04
C ALA A 312 9.07 8.62 25.85
N ASP A 313 10.06 8.11 25.12
CA ASP A 313 10.61 8.75 23.93
C ASP A 313 9.60 8.76 22.76
N LEU A 314 8.87 7.67 22.55
CA LEU A 314 7.78 7.62 21.59
C LEU A 314 6.63 8.56 21.94
N ALA A 315 6.28 8.69 23.21
CA ALA A 315 5.27 9.65 23.66
C ALA A 315 5.66 11.11 23.32
N ALA A 316 6.95 11.43 23.35
CA ALA A 316 7.44 12.74 22.92
C ALA A 316 7.30 12.94 21.40
N LEU A 317 7.61 11.93 20.60
CA LEU A 317 7.41 11.94 19.15
C LEU A 317 5.92 12.09 18.80
N LEU A 318 5.05 11.33 19.46
CA LEU A 318 3.61 11.29 19.15
C LEU A 318 2.89 12.61 19.46
N ARG A 319 3.42 13.46 20.33
CA ARG A 319 2.89 14.83 20.53
C ARG A 319 2.90 15.69 19.27
N GLN A 320 3.72 15.32 18.29
CA GLN A 320 3.72 15.98 16.98
C GLN A 320 2.59 15.49 16.04
N PHE A 321 1.79 14.51 16.45
CA PHE A 321 0.70 13.94 15.68
C PHE A 321 -0.65 14.19 16.36
N PRO A 322 -1.30 15.34 16.11
CA PRO A 322 -2.58 15.67 16.73
C PRO A 322 -3.69 14.68 16.34
N GLY A 323 -3.62 14.11 15.12
CA GLY A 323 -4.54 13.08 14.68
C GLY A 323 -4.12 11.70 15.19
N SER A 324 -4.75 11.22 16.28
CA SER A 324 -4.54 9.86 16.78
C SER A 324 -5.70 8.94 16.41
N VAL A 325 -5.40 7.78 15.84
CA VAL A 325 -6.37 6.79 15.37
C VAL A 325 -6.06 5.42 15.95
N ALA A 326 -6.93 4.94 16.83
CA ALA A 326 -6.88 3.57 17.31
C ALA A 326 -7.55 2.63 16.29
N VAL A 327 -6.76 1.75 15.68
CA VAL A 327 -7.25 0.75 14.71
C VAL A 327 -7.61 -0.52 15.48
N PRO A 328 -8.88 -0.96 15.44
CA PRO A 328 -9.35 -2.09 16.22
C PRO A 328 -8.78 -3.41 15.69
N PRO A 329 -8.49 -4.39 16.56
CA PRO A 329 -8.12 -5.73 16.13
C PRO A 329 -9.34 -6.47 15.55
N LEU A 330 -9.08 -7.37 14.60
CA LEU A 330 -10.12 -8.07 13.81
C LEU A 330 -11.14 -8.83 14.69
N ARG A 331 -10.73 -9.33 15.85
CA ARG A 331 -11.63 -9.97 16.82
C ARG A 331 -12.72 -9.05 17.41
N HIS A 332 -12.57 -7.72 17.31
CA HIS A 332 -13.56 -6.75 17.76
C HIS A 332 -14.57 -6.36 16.68
N HIS A 333 -14.38 -6.83 15.46
CA HIS A 333 -15.28 -6.65 14.32
C HIS A 333 -15.26 -7.89 13.42
N SER A 334 -15.40 -9.07 14.02
CA SER A 334 -15.34 -10.35 13.32
C SER A 334 -16.41 -10.52 12.24
N GLU A 335 -17.51 -9.77 12.30
CA GLU A 335 -18.52 -9.69 11.25
C GLU A 335 -17.93 -9.28 9.89
N ASP A 336 -16.88 -8.48 9.89
CA ASP A 336 -16.19 -8.02 8.68
C ASP A 336 -15.47 -9.16 7.93
N LEU A 337 -15.25 -10.30 8.54
CA LEU A 337 -14.71 -11.48 7.87
C LEU A 337 -15.58 -11.93 6.68
N ARG A 338 -16.89 -11.69 6.74
CA ARG A 338 -17.81 -12.01 5.64
C ARG A 338 -17.54 -11.17 4.39
N ASP A 339 -16.99 -9.98 4.56
CA ASP A 339 -16.59 -9.07 3.48
C ASP A 339 -15.12 -9.25 3.12
N LEU A 340 -14.25 -9.43 4.14
CA LEU A 340 -12.79 -9.55 3.97
C LEU A 340 -12.39 -10.84 3.23
N VAL A 341 -13.03 -11.97 3.55
CA VAL A 341 -12.67 -13.26 2.93
C VAL A 341 -12.94 -13.24 1.42
N PRO A 342 -14.14 -12.91 0.91
CA PRO A 342 -14.37 -12.79 -0.52
C PRO A 342 -13.47 -11.75 -1.20
N PHE A 343 -13.21 -10.63 -0.54
CA PHE A 343 -12.34 -9.59 -1.06
C PHE A 343 -10.89 -10.06 -1.21
N PHE A 344 -10.34 -10.77 -0.21
CA PHE A 344 -9.01 -11.32 -0.28
C PHE A 344 -8.90 -12.45 -1.30
N LEU A 345 -9.90 -13.32 -1.37
CA LEU A 345 -9.97 -14.37 -2.39
C LEU A 345 -10.02 -13.77 -3.79
N GLY A 346 -10.79 -12.71 -4.01
CA GLY A 346 -10.83 -12.00 -5.28
C GLY A 346 -9.48 -11.39 -5.68
N LYS A 347 -8.69 -10.92 -4.72
CA LYS A 347 -7.31 -10.41 -4.97
C LYS A 347 -6.30 -11.53 -5.22
N LEU A 348 -6.45 -12.67 -4.55
CA LEU A 348 -5.51 -13.80 -4.63
C LEU A 348 -5.76 -14.68 -5.86
N SER A 349 -7.02 -14.76 -6.33
CA SER A 349 -7.44 -15.65 -7.42
C SER A 349 -7.83 -14.90 -8.69
N GLN A 350 -6.91 -14.10 -9.24
CA GLN A 350 -7.16 -13.22 -10.41
C GLN A 350 -7.70 -13.95 -11.67
N GLN A 351 -7.50 -15.26 -11.79
CA GLN A 351 -7.92 -16.05 -12.96
C GLN A 351 -8.92 -17.17 -12.67
N CYS A 352 -9.17 -17.49 -11.40
CA CYS A 352 -10.04 -18.60 -11.02
C CYS A 352 -11.03 -18.16 -9.94
N ARG A 353 -12.31 -18.55 -10.06
CA ARG A 353 -13.31 -18.27 -9.01
C ARG A 353 -13.11 -19.25 -7.86
N VAL A 354 -12.48 -18.77 -6.80
CA VAL A 354 -12.40 -19.47 -5.51
C VAL A 354 -13.40 -18.83 -4.56
N THR A 355 -14.26 -19.64 -3.94
CA THR A 355 -15.24 -19.18 -2.95
C THR A 355 -15.03 -19.91 -1.63
N CYS A 356 -15.57 -19.39 -0.53
CA CYS A 356 -15.52 -20.03 0.79
C CYS A 356 -16.85 -20.71 1.09
N SER A 357 -16.82 -21.97 1.53
CA SER A 357 -18.04 -22.67 1.97
C SER A 357 -18.59 -22.06 3.27
N PRO A 358 -19.90 -22.17 3.53
CA PRO A 358 -20.47 -21.69 4.78
C PRO A 358 -19.81 -22.33 6.01
N ALA A 359 -19.45 -23.60 5.95
CA ALA A 359 -18.79 -24.33 7.03
C ALA A 359 -17.36 -23.80 7.28
N ALA A 360 -16.57 -23.59 6.23
CA ALA A 360 -15.25 -22.96 6.34
C ALA A 360 -15.34 -21.52 6.86
N MET A 361 -16.33 -20.74 6.39
CA MET A 361 -16.57 -19.39 6.89
C MET A 361 -16.90 -19.38 8.39
N GLN A 362 -17.65 -20.34 8.90
CA GLN A 362 -17.91 -20.44 10.33
C GLN A 362 -16.67 -20.70 11.17
N LEU A 363 -15.71 -21.51 10.67
CA LEU A 363 -14.43 -21.70 11.33
C LEU A 363 -13.63 -20.39 11.37
N LEU A 364 -13.56 -19.69 10.23
CA LEU A 364 -12.87 -18.41 10.15
C LEU A 364 -13.48 -17.35 11.09
N LEU A 365 -14.82 -17.33 11.24
CA LEU A 365 -15.52 -16.42 12.15
C LEU A 365 -15.27 -16.72 13.63
N ARG A 366 -15.02 -17.98 13.97
CA ARG A 366 -14.73 -18.42 15.36
C ARG A 366 -13.28 -18.19 15.77
N HIS A 367 -12.38 -18.10 14.82
CA HIS A 367 -10.96 -17.91 15.09
C HIS A 367 -10.67 -16.48 15.60
N THR A 368 -9.74 -16.33 16.52
CA THR A 368 -9.44 -15.04 17.19
C THR A 368 -8.54 -14.11 16.41
N TRP A 369 -7.86 -14.63 15.41
CA TRP A 369 -6.97 -13.89 14.51
C TRP A 369 -5.93 -13.04 15.26
N PRO A 370 -5.00 -13.63 16.03
CA PRO A 370 -3.99 -12.86 16.77
C PRO A 370 -3.08 -12.02 15.84
N GLY A 371 -2.84 -12.46 14.61
CA GLY A 371 -2.17 -11.69 13.57
C GLY A 371 -3.12 -10.88 12.67
N ASN A 372 -4.38 -10.74 13.08
CA ASN A 372 -5.39 -9.91 12.45
C ASN A 372 -5.58 -10.18 10.92
N ALA A 373 -5.88 -9.14 10.13
CA ALA A 373 -6.10 -9.25 8.69
C ALA A 373 -4.87 -9.75 7.91
N ALA A 374 -3.66 -9.50 8.41
CA ALA A 374 -2.43 -10.03 7.80
C ALA A 374 -2.35 -11.55 7.93
N GLN A 375 -2.69 -12.11 9.08
CA GLN A 375 -2.76 -13.56 9.27
C GLN A 375 -3.84 -14.18 8.39
N LEU A 376 -5.04 -13.58 8.36
CA LEU A 376 -6.12 -14.04 7.47
C LEU A 376 -5.66 -14.07 6.00
N TRP A 377 -4.98 -13.02 5.54
CA TRP A 377 -4.43 -12.97 4.20
C TRP A 377 -3.44 -14.10 3.92
N GLN A 378 -2.53 -14.39 4.85
CA GLN A 378 -1.55 -15.47 4.70
C GLN A 378 -2.22 -16.85 4.66
N VAL A 379 -3.18 -17.08 5.53
CA VAL A 379 -3.98 -18.32 5.53
C VAL A 379 -4.69 -18.51 4.19
N LEU A 380 -5.42 -17.51 3.72
CA LEU A 380 -6.14 -17.60 2.45
C LEU A 380 -5.18 -17.75 1.26
N LYS A 381 -4.01 -17.10 1.29
CA LYS A 381 -2.96 -17.26 0.28
C LYS A 381 -2.46 -18.70 0.21
N GLN A 382 -2.19 -19.35 1.34
CA GLN A 382 -1.78 -20.75 1.39
C GLN A 382 -2.87 -21.69 0.86
N VAL A 383 -4.12 -21.44 1.21
CA VAL A 383 -5.27 -22.24 0.76
C VAL A 383 -5.42 -22.11 -0.77
N VAL A 384 -5.39 -20.89 -1.32
CA VAL A 384 -5.52 -20.65 -2.77
C VAL A 384 -4.34 -21.25 -3.56
N GLN A 385 -3.14 -21.30 -2.99
CA GLN A 385 -2.00 -21.98 -3.62
C GLN A 385 -2.21 -23.49 -3.76
N ARG A 386 -2.90 -24.12 -2.81
CA ARG A 386 -3.22 -25.56 -2.83
C ARG A 386 -4.47 -25.85 -3.66
N ARG A 387 -5.50 -25.01 -3.54
CA ARG A 387 -6.76 -25.12 -4.25
C ARG A 387 -6.98 -23.95 -5.20
N ARG A 388 -6.69 -24.16 -6.46
CA ARG A 388 -6.71 -23.08 -7.46
C ARG A 388 -8.10 -22.71 -7.96
N ALA A 389 -9.11 -23.56 -7.76
CA ALA A 389 -10.49 -23.32 -8.19
C ALA A 389 -11.50 -24.05 -7.30
N GLY A 390 -12.75 -23.59 -7.32
CA GLY A 390 -13.85 -24.22 -6.59
C GLY A 390 -14.09 -23.61 -5.20
N GLN A 391 -14.66 -24.40 -4.32
CA GLN A 391 -15.07 -23.96 -2.99
C GLN A 391 -14.08 -24.44 -1.92
N ILE A 392 -13.58 -23.53 -1.10
CA ILE A 392 -12.76 -23.85 0.08
C ILE A 392 -13.64 -24.54 1.11
N MET A 393 -13.26 -25.76 1.46
CA MET A 393 -13.92 -26.56 2.49
C MET A 393 -13.17 -26.45 3.83
N PRO A 394 -13.77 -26.85 4.96
CA PRO A 394 -13.11 -26.80 6.27
C PRO A 394 -11.74 -27.50 6.30
N GLU A 395 -11.60 -28.64 5.62
CA GLU A 395 -10.37 -29.45 5.55
C GLU A 395 -9.25 -28.78 4.75
N ASP A 396 -9.59 -27.81 3.91
CA ASP A 396 -8.58 -27.01 3.19
C ASP A 396 -7.91 -25.95 4.10
N LEU A 397 -8.56 -25.63 5.24
CA LEU A 397 -8.04 -24.65 6.18
C LEU A 397 -6.92 -25.24 7.04
N PRO A 398 -5.85 -24.46 7.31
CA PRO A 398 -4.78 -24.95 8.16
C PRO A 398 -5.24 -25.21 9.59
N PRO A 399 -4.54 -26.09 10.33
CA PRO A 399 -4.93 -26.51 11.69
C PRO A 399 -5.14 -25.35 12.66
N GLU A 400 -4.44 -24.25 12.50
CA GLU A 400 -4.60 -23.04 13.32
C GLU A 400 -6.03 -22.47 13.29
N CYS A 401 -6.74 -22.59 12.16
CA CYS A 401 -8.11 -22.10 12.02
C CYS A 401 -9.14 -22.91 12.83
N TRP A 402 -8.78 -24.09 13.29
CA TRP A 402 -9.62 -24.98 14.10
C TRP A 402 -9.59 -24.65 15.59
N THR A 403 -8.93 -23.57 16.00
CA THR A 403 -8.79 -23.16 17.38
C THR A 403 -9.53 -21.87 17.69
N VAL A 404 -10.19 -21.83 18.85
CA VAL A 404 -10.86 -20.63 19.42
C VAL A 404 -10.11 -20.08 20.64
N SER A 405 -8.86 -20.51 20.86
CA SER A 405 -8.09 -20.08 22.01
C SER A 405 -7.69 -18.62 21.93
N ARG A 406 -7.99 -17.86 22.99
CA ARG A 406 -7.51 -16.48 23.15
C ARG A 406 -6.04 -16.40 23.64
N ARG A 407 -5.47 -17.54 24.00
CA ARG A 407 -4.12 -17.65 24.52
C ARG A 407 -3.14 -17.83 23.35
N VAL A 408 -2.06 -17.08 23.35
CA VAL A 408 -0.92 -17.32 22.48
C VAL A 408 -0.26 -18.62 22.91
N LEU A 409 -0.27 -19.62 22.05
CA LEU A 409 0.36 -20.91 22.30
C LEU A 409 1.87 -20.79 22.09
N SER A 410 2.63 -21.48 22.93
CA SER A 410 4.08 -21.64 22.70
C SER A 410 4.32 -22.45 21.41
N PRO A 411 5.53 -22.40 20.82
CA PRO A 411 5.85 -23.20 19.63
C PRO A 411 5.55 -24.69 19.78
N LEU A 412 5.85 -25.26 20.95
CA LEU A 412 5.56 -26.68 21.25
C LEU A 412 4.06 -26.97 21.35
N GLU A 413 3.31 -26.08 22.03
CA GLU A 413 1.87 -26.19 22.13
C GLU A 413 1.17 -26.05 20.78
N SER A 414 1.72 -25.21 19.88
CA SER A 414 1.24 -25.06 18.51
C SER A 414 1.42 -26.35 17.70
N ILE A 415 2.58 -27.00 17.80
CA ILE A 415 2.86 -28.27 17.14
C ILE A 415 1.91 -29.37 17.68
N GLU A 416 1.73 -29.43 19.00
CA GLU A 416 0.80 -30.38 19.63
C GLU A 416 -0.65 -30.17 19.20
N ARG A 417 -1.09 -28.91 19.14
CA ARG A 417 -2.42 -28.52 18.62
C ARG A 417 -2.59 -28.99 17.17
N ASP A 418 -1.61 -28.70 16.31
CA ASP A 418 -1.69 -29.02 14.88
C ASP A 418 -1.77 -30.53 14.66
N ALA A 419 -0.99 -31.31 15.41
CA ALA A 419 -1.06 -32.76 15.39
C ALA A 419 -2.43 -33.29 15.82
N ILE A 420 -3.04 -32.69 16.87
CA ILE A 420 -4.36 -33.08 17.34
C ILE A 420 -5.43 -32.74 16.30
N VAL A 421 -5.39 -31.55 15.69
CA VAL A 421 -6.34 -31.11 14.65
C VAL A 421 -6.24 -32.03 13.44
N GLN A 422 -5.01 -32.31 12.95
CA GLN A 422 -4.82 -33.20 11.81
C GLN A 422 -5.37 -34.61 12.10
N SER A 423 -5.06 -35.16 13.27
CA SER A 423 -5.57 -36.48 13.65
C SER A 423 -7.10 -36.54 13.80
N LEU A 424 -7.71 -35.43 14.22
CA LEU A 424 -9.19 -35.33 14.25
C LEU A 424 -9.79 -35.30 12.83
N LEU A 425 -9.15 -34.59 11.89
CA LEU A 425 -9.56 -34.56 10.49
C LEU A 425 -9.43 -35.95 9.84
N ASP A 426 -8.30 -36.63 10.03
CA ASP A 426 -8.04 -37.98 9.48
C ASP A 426 -9.02 -39.04 10.00
N HIS A 427 -9.62 -38.81 11.19
CA HIS A 427 -10.54 -39.72 11.81
C HIS A 427 -11.98 -39.16 11.91
N ALA A 428 -12.37 -38.25 11.01
CA ALA A 428 -13.72 -37.66 10.92
C ALA A 428 -14.27 -37.19 12.29
N GLY A 429 -13.43 -36.47 13.05
CA GLY A 429 -13.80 -35.92 14.36
C GLY A 429 -13.83 -36.92 15.52
N ASN A 430 -13.54 -38.21 15.29
CA ASN A 430 -13.55 -39.24 16.33
C ASN A 430 -12.36 -39.11 17.31
N LYS A 431 -12.62 -38.48 18.45
CA LYS A 431 -11.62 -38.15 19.48
C LYS A 431 -10.90 -39.40 20.05
N ILE A 432 -11.56 -40.56 20.08
CA ILE A 432 -10.95 -41.79 20.60
C ILE A 432 -9.94 -42.37 19.60
N ARG A 433 -10.30 -42.39 18.31
CA ARG A 433 -9.37 -42.84 17.25
C ARG A 433 -8.19 -41.89 17.10
N ALA A 434 -8.45 -40.58 17.13
CA ALA A 434 -7.41 -39.56 17.10
C ALA A 434 -6.44 -39.69 18.29
N ALA A 435 -6.93 -39.90 19.50
CA ALA A 435 -6.08 -40.11 20.67
C ALA A 435 -5.14 -41.32 20.49
N ARG A 436 -5.73 -42.45 20.02
CA ARG A 436 -4.96 -43.68 19.78
C ARG A 436 -3.87 -43.47 18.73
N ALA A 437 -4.19 -42.79 17.63
CA ALA A 437 -3.22 -42.51 16.57
C ALA A 437 -2.05 -41.64 17.06
N LEU A 438 -2.30 -40.73 18.00
CA LEU A 438 -1.29 -39.85 18.60
C LEU A 438 -0.58 -40.46 19.81
N GLY A 439 -0.93 -41.69 20.21
CA GLY A 439 -0.38 -42.31 21.42
C GLY A 439 -0.83 -41.63 22.72
N MET A 440 -1.92 -40.87 22.69
CA MET A 440 -2.42 -40.12 23.82
C MET A 440 -3.55 -40.89 24.55
N SER A 441 -3.65 -40.69 25.89
CA SER A 441 -4.82 -41.16 26.61
C SER A 441 -6.07 -40.36 26.20
N ARG A 442 -7.25 -41.02 26.33
CA ARG A 442 -8.54 -40.38 26.12
C ARG A 442 -8.69 -39.09 26.96
N ALA A 443 -8.29 -39.12 28.21
CA ALA A 443 -8.38 -37.99 29.12
C ALA A 443 -7.45 -36.83 28.63
N THR A 444 -6.26 -37.16 28.17
CA THR A 444 -5.28 -36.19 27.69
C THR A 444 -5.80 -35.45 26.47
N ILE A 445 -6.30 -36.16 25.44
CA ILE A 445 -6.79 -35.52 24.24
C ILE A 445 -8.01 -34.61 24.50
N TYR A 446 -8.96 -35.05 25.37
CA TYR A 446 -10.09 -34.20 25.72
C TYR A 446 -9.69 -32.94 26.49
N ARG A 447 -8.70 -33.05 27.38
CA ARG A 447 -8.15 -31.91 28.10
C ARG A 447 -7.48 -30.95 27.13
N ARG A 448 -6.64 -31.44 26.24
CA ARG A 448 -5.93 -30.62 25.24
C ARG A 448 -6.86 -29.95 24.24
N ILE A 449 -7.89 -30.64 23.76
CA ILE A 449 -8.92 -30.05 22.91
C ILE A 449 -9.57 -28.85 23.60
N ARG A 450 -9.88 -28.97 24.89
CA ARG A 450 -10.48 -27.88 25.68
C ARG A 450 -9.46 -26.75 25.95
N GLU A 451 -8.24 -27.11 26.35
CA GLU A 451 -7.16 -26.17 26.67
C GLU A 451 -6.75 -25.34 25.47
N TYR A 452 -6.62 -25.95 24.30
CA TYR A 452 -6.28 -25.27 23.06
C TYR A 452 -7.50 -24.69 22.32
N GLY A 453 -8.70 -24.91 22.82
CA GLY A 453 -9.93 -24.41 22.21
C GLY A 453 -10.19 -24.98 20.82
N ILE A 454 -9.83 -26.26 20.57
CA ILE A 454 -9.98 -26.88 19.25
C ILE A 454 -11.46 -27.13 18.96
N VAL A 455 -11.93 -26.62 17.82
CA VAL A 455 -13.27 -26.93 17.30
C VAL A 455 -13.21 -28.28 16.60
N THR A 456 -13.95 -29.27 17.11
CA THR A 456 -13.98 -30.58 16.46
C THR A 456 -14.89 -30.54 15.25
N PRO A 457 -14.52 -31.17 14.11
CA PRO A 457 -15.46 -31.41 13.02
C PRO A 457 -16.69 -32.13 13.54
N ASP A 458 -17.89 -31.65 13.18
CA ASP A 458 -19.10 -32.39 13.49
C ASP A 458 -19.03 -33.75 12.79
N ALA A 459 -19.15 -34.84 13.56
CA ALA A 459 -19.38 -36.15 13.00
C ALA A 459 -20.79 -36.13 12.40
N GLY A 460 -20.87 -35.99 11.04
CA GLY A 460 -22.10 -36.06 10.30
C GLY A 460 -22.76 -37.44 10.42
#